data_32e8a7cab5f8ee858b29d121ccaf24ec
#
_entry.id   32e8a7cab5f8ee858b29d121ccaf24ec
#
_cell.length_a   1.000
_cell.length_b   1.000
_cell.length_c   1.000
_cell.angle_alpha   90.00
_cell.angle_beta   90.00
_cell.angle_gamma   90.00
#
_symmetry.space_group_name_H-M   'P 1'
#
loop_
_entity.id
_entity.type
_entity.pdbx_description
1 polymer ?
#
loop_
_entity_poly.entity_id
_entity_poly.type
_entity_poly.pdbx_seq_one_letter_code
_entity_poly.pdbx_strand_id
1 'polypeptide(L)'
;MEKRHHIKDPGSAITHFIGMLMAIFAAVPLLIKAAHEPSRIYIGSLTVYAISLILLYAASTTYHTFDISPKVNTILKKIDHMMISVLIAGSYTPVCLLVVKGTRGITLLCVVWAFAIAGILIKAFWVFCPKWISSVLYIGMGWTCVLAFSQILNNMSSAAVAWLLTGGIIYTVGGVIYALKLPIFNSRHKNFGSHEIFHLFVMGGSMCHFVVMYAFLLP
;
A
#
# COMPACT_ATOMS: atom_id res chain seq x y z
N MET A 1 15.64 -36.30 10.38
CA MET A 1 14.40 -35.60 10.70
C MET A 1 14.13 -34.60 9.57
N GLU A 2 13.15 -34.91 8.76
CA GLU A 2 12.71 -34.09 7.64
C GLU A 2 12.10 -32.80 8.21
N LYS A 3 12.70 -31.60 7.96
CA LYS A 3 12.13 -30.33 8.33
C LYS A 3 10.85 -30.14 7.50
N ARG A 4 9.69 -30.45 8.08
CA ARG A 4 8.42 -30.05 7.46
C ARG A 4 8.46 -28.54 7.27
N HIS A 5 8.47 -28.09 6.02
CA HIS A 5 8.35 -26.69 5.66
C HIS A 5 6.93 -26.21 6.03
N HIS A 6 6.80 -25.69 7.24
CA HIS A 6 5.57 -25.01 7.65
C HIS A 6 5.59 -23.56 7.16
N ILE A 7 4.47 -23.11 6.54
CA ILE A 7 4.26 -21.69 6.26
C ILE A 7 4.27 -20.98 7.61
N LYS A 8 5.07 -19.91 7.71
CA LYS A 8 5.31 -19.17 8.95
C LYS A 8 4.02 -18.59 9.53
N ASP A 9 3.30 -17.78 8.73
CA ASP A 9 2.05 -17.12 9.11
C ASP A 9 1.00 -17.37 8.00
N PRO A 10 0.28 -18.53 7.98
CA PRO A 10 -0.53 -18.95 6.84
C PRO A 10 -1.62 -17.97 6.44
N GLY A 11 -2.34 -17.38 7.40
CA GLY A 11 -3.40 -16.41 7.13
C GLY A 11 -2.88 -15.17 6.41
N SER A 12 -1.77 -14.60 6.91
CA SER A 12 -1.10 -13.45 6.32
C SER A 12 -0.51 -13.77 4.95
N ALA A 13 0.13 -14.94 4.80
CA ALA A 13 0.72 -15.38 3.53
C ALA A 13 -0.35 -15.52 2.44
N ILE A 14 -1.46 -16.22 2.72
CA ILE A 14 -2.52 -16.49 1.75
C ILE A 14 -3.22 -15.19 1.34
N THR A 15 -3.59 -14.33 2.29
CA THR A 15 -4.29 -13.08 1.98
C THR A 15 -3.48 -12.20 1.03
N HIS A 16 -2.19 -11.97 1.34
CA HIS A 16 -1.35 -11.13 0.48
C HIS A 16 -0.89 -11.85 -0.79
N PHE A 17 -0.81 -13.18 -0.82
CA PHE A 17 -0.60 -13.91 -2.08
C PHE A 17 -1.77 -13.70 -3.05
N ILE A 18 -3.01 -13.77 -2.56
CA ILE A 18 -4.20 -13.43 -3.36
C ILE A 18 -4.12 -11.98 -3.82
N GLY A 19 -3.77 -11.05 -2.93
CA GLY A 19 -3.58 -9.64 -3.28
C GLY A 19 -2.51 -9.43 -4.36
N MET A 20 -1.40 -10.17 -4.30
CA MET A 20 -0.35 -10.15 -5.32
C MET A 20 -0.86 -10.61 -6.69
N LEU A 21 -1.57 -11.72 -6.74
CA LEU A 21 -2.15 -12.20 -8.00
C LEU A 21 -3.16 -11.20 -8.56
N MET A 22 -4.05 -10.68 -7.72
CA MET A 22 -5.00 -9.63 -8.13
C MET A 22 -4.27 -8.40 -8.67
N ALA A 23 -3.20 -7.93 -8.02
CA ALA A 23 -2.42 -6.78 -8.48
C ALA A 23 -1.73 -7.04 -9.83
N ILE A 24 -1.17 -8.23 -10.03
CA ILE A 24 -0.54 -8.61 -11.31
C ILE A 24 -1.58 -8.63 -12.43
N PHE A 25 -2.71 -9.31 -12.23
CA PHE A 25 -3.75 -9.39 -13.25
C PHE A 25 -4.40 -8.03 -13.54
N ALA A 26 -4.61 -7.21 -12.50
CA ALA A 26 -5.19 -5.87 -12.64
C ALA A 26 -4.23 -4.86 -13.29
N ALA A 27 -2.90 -5.03 -13.13
CA ALA A 27 -1.92 -4.18 -13.77
C ALA A 27 -1.98 -4.26 -15.31
N VAL A 28 -2.29 -5.42 -15.87
CA VAL A 28 -2.33 -5.63 -17.33
C VAL A 28 -3.34 -4.69 -18.01
N PRO A 29 -4.66 -4.75 -17.72
CA PRO A 29 -5.62 -3.86 -18.35
C PRO A 29 -5.37 -2.38 -17.99
N LEU A 30 -4.89 -2.08 -16.78
CA LEU A 30 -4.54 -0.72 -16.37
C LEU A 30 -3.45 -0.13 -17.28
N LEU A 31 -2.36 -0.86 -17.50
CA LEU A 31 -1.23 -0.39 -18.28
C LEU A 31 -1.52 -0.39 -19.81
N ILE A 32 -2.33 -1.33 -20.30
CA ILE A 32 -2.82 -1.31 -21.67
C ILE A 32 -3.64 -0.03 -21.90
N LYS A 33 -4.62 0.26 -21.02
CA LYS A 33 -5.43 1.48 -21.13
C LYS A 33 -4.55 2.74 -21.04
N ALA A 34 -3.62 2.79 -20.10
CA ALA A 34 -2.68 3.91 -19.95
C ALA A 34 -1.76 4.11 -21.16
N ALA A 35 -1.39 3.05 -21.87
CA ALA A 35 -0.53 3.12 -23.07
C ALA A 35 -1.25 3.74 -24.28
N HIS A 36 -2.59 3.75 -24.30
CA HIS A 36 -3.37 4.42 -25.37
C HIS A 36 -3.51 5.92 -25.13
N GLU A 37 -3.14 6.42 -23.94
CA GLU A 37 -3.19 7.85 -23.66
C GLU A 37 -2.07 8.60 -24.40
N PRO A 38 -2.35 9.84 -24.89
CA PRO A 38 -1.39 10.58 -25.73
C PRO A 38 -0.14 11.02 -24.96
N SER A 39 -0.22 11.16 -23.64
CA SER A 39 0.92 11.55 -22.81
C SER A 39 1.56 10.36 -22.10
N ARG A 40 2.87 10.23 -22.23
CA ARG A 40 3.66 9.21 -21.53
C ARG A 40 3.62 9.33 -20.01
N ILE A 41 3.12 10.44 -19.46
CA ILE A 41 2.94 10.63 -18.01
C ILE A 41 1.92 9.63 -17.47
N TYR A 42 0.87 9.28 -18.24
CA TYR A 42 -0.12 8.28 -17.83
C TYR A 42 0.53 6.92 -17.60
N ILE A 43 1.17 6.39 -18.64
CA ILE A 43 1.82 5.07 -18.54
C ILE A 43 2.93 5.06 -17.48
N GLY A 44 3.74 6.11 -17.39
CA GLY A 44 4.84 6.20 -16.43
C GLY A 44 4.34 6.23 -14.98
N SER A 45 3.38 7.11 -14.67
CA SER A 45 2.84 7.25 -13.30
C SER A 45 2.06 6.01 -12.84
N LEU A 46 1.25 5.43 -13.74
CA LEU A 46 0.48 4.21 -13.42
C LEU A 46 1.35 2.96 -13.36
N THR A 47 2.48 2.91 -14.08
CA THR A 47 3.50 1.87 -13.91
C THR A 47 4.12 1.93 -12.51
N VAL A 48 4.48 3.12 -12.02
CA VAL A 48 5.00 3.29 -10.66
C VAL A 48 3.98 2.78 -9.64
N TYR A 49 2.70 3.13 -9.78
CA TYR A 49 1.63 2.63 -8.93
C TYR A 49 1.51 1.10 -8.99
N ALA A 50 1.39 0.51 -10.18
CA ALA A 50 1.21 -0.93 -10.36
C ALA A 50 2.38 -1.74 -9.80
N ILE A 51 3.62 -1.31 -10.07
CA ILE A 51 4.83 -1.96 -9.53
C ILE A 51 4.86 -1.85 -8.01
N SER A 52 4.56 -0.69 -7.42
CA SER A 52 4.57 -0.51 -5.97
C SER A 52 3.53 -1.42 -5.28
N LEU A 53 2.37 -1.61 -5.90
CA LEU A 53 1.30 -2.49 -5.40
C LEU A 53 1.73 -3.97 -5.45
N ILE A 54 2.30 -4.41 -6.56
CA ILE A 54 2.80 -5.79 -6.72
C ILE A 54 3.95 -6.05 -5.73
N LEU A 55 4.89 -5.13 -5.60
CA LEU A 55 6.04 -5.26 -4.70
C LEU A 55 5.63 -5.35 -3.23
N LEU A 56 4.62 -4.57 -2.79
CA LEU A 56 4.09 -4.68 -1.44
C LEU A 56 3.59 -6.08 -1.17
N TYR A 57 2.69 -6.60 -2.01
CA TYR A 57 2.10 -7.91 -1.79
C TYR A 57 3.11 -9.04 -1.94
N ALA A 58 4.06 -8.93 -2.87
CA ALA A 58 5.13 -9.91 -3.04
C ALA A 58 6.06 -9.97 -1.82
N ALA A 59 6.48 -8.80 -1.31
CA ALA A 59 7.33 -8.71 -0.13
C ALA A 59 6.65 -9.30 1.11
N SER A 60 5.39 -8.95 1.31
CA SER A 60 4.61 -9.44 2.45
C SER A 60 4.33 -10.94 2.35
N THR A 61 3.92 -11.44 1.19
CA THR A 61 3.76 -12.88 0.94
C THR A 61 5.05 -13.63 1.27
N THR A 62 6.19 -13.13 0.78
CA THR A 62 7.50 -13.76 1.02
C THR A 62 7.86 -13.79 2.50
N TYR A 63 7.66 -12.66 3.21
CA TYR A 63 7.95 -12.57 4.64
C TYR A 63 7.09 -13.53 5.47
N HIS A 64 5.81 -13.67 5.15
CA HIS A 64 4.87 -14.51 5.89
C HIS A 64 4.89 -15.99 5.47
N THR A 65 5.47 -16.32 4.32
CA THR A 65 5.60 -17.70 3.86
C THR A 65 6.85 -18.37 4.45
N PHE A 66 8.00 -17.70 4.41
CA PHE A 66 9.28 -18.33 4.70
C PHE A 66 9.76 -18.10 6.14
N ASP A 67 10.18 -19.21 6.78
CA ASP A 67 10.91 -19.21 8.06
C ASP A 67 12.26 -19.87 7.83
N ILE A 68 13.29 -19.07 7.49
CA ILE A 68 14.59 -19.58 7.05
C ILE A 68 15.62 -19.50 8.20
N SER A 69 15.86 -18.28 8.70
CA SER A 69 16.75 -18.01 9.83
C SER A 69 16.42 -16.66 10.45
N PRO A 70 16.79 -16.41 11.73
CA PRO A 70 16.51 -15.11 12.38
C PRO A 70 17.01 -13.90 11.59
N LYS A 71 18.19 -14.03 10.96
CA LYS A 71 18.79 -12.96 10.14
C LYS A 71 17.97 -12.72 8.86
N VAL A 72 17.64 -13.77 8.12
CA VAL A 72 16.84 -13.69 6.88
C VAL A 72 15.44 -13.20 7.19
N ASN A 73 14.79 -13.73 8.22
CA ASN A 73 13.45 -13.31 8.63
C ASN A 73 13.41 -11.82 9.00
N THR A 74 14.46 -11.30 9.63
CA THR A 74 14.59 -9.85 9.92
C THR A 74 14.73 -9.03 8.64
N ILE A 75 15.49 -9.48 7.65
CA ILE A 75 15.63 -8.81 6.35
C ILE A 75 14.29 -8.81 5.61
N LEU A 76 13.61 -9.94 5.53
CA LEU A 76 12.29 -10.05 4.89
C LEU A 76 11.27 -9.12 5.56
N LYS A 77 11.27 -9.07 6.91
CA LYS A 77 10.43 -8.14 7.67
C LYS A 77 10.72 -6.67 7.34
N LYS A 78 11.99 -6.30 7.20
CA LYS A 78 12.39 -4.95 6.81
C LYS A 78 11.81 -4.60 5.45
N ILE A 79 12.00 -5.48 4.45
CA ILE A 79 11.53 -5.28 3.08
C ILE A 79 10.00 -5.14 3.07
N ASP A 80 9.27 -6.05 3.71
CA ASP A 80 7.82 -6.01 3.83
C ASP A 80 7.33 -4.65 4.36
N HIS A 81 7.89 -4.18 5.48
CA HIS A 81 7.48 -2.91 6.08
C HIS A 81 7.91 -1.67 5.27
N MET A 82 9.02 -1.73 4.55
CA MET A 82 9.50 -0.66 3.68
C MET A 82 8.56 -0.49 2.48
N MET A 83 8.03 -1.59 1.93
CA MET A 83 7.12 -1.56 0.78
C MET A 83 5.80 -0.86 1.08
N ILE A 84 5.38 -0.74 2.34
CA ILE A 84 4.20 0.08 2.71
C ILE A 84 4.43 1.55 2.33
N SER A 85 5.59 2.12 2.67
CA SER A 85 5.93 3.49 2.29
C SER A 85 6.01 3.66 0.77
N VAL A 86 6.57 2.66 0.07
CA VAL A 86 6.65 2.65 -1.39
C VAL A 86 5.26 2.62 -2.03
N LEU A 87 4.34 1.79 -1.52
CA LEU A 87 2.96 1.75 -2.03
C LEU A 87 2.23 3.08 -1.82
N ILE A 88 2.36 3.68 -0.62
CA ILE A 88 1.72 4.98 -0.37
C ILE A 88 2.23 6.02 -1.37
N ALA A 89 3.54 6.18 -1.53
CA ALA A 89 4.11 7.13 -2.49
C ALA A 89 3.79 6.78 -3.94
N GLY A 90 3.78 5.50 -4.29
CA GLY A 90 3.37 4.99 -5.60
C GLY A 90 1.93 5.32 -5.93
N SER A 91 1.02 5.23 -4.95
CA SER A 91 -0.40 5.60 -5.12
C SER A 91 -0.59 7.11 -5.31
N TYR A 92 0.23 7.93 -4.69
CA TYR A 92 0.22 9.38 -4.90
C TYR A 92 0.73 9.79 -6.27
N THR A 93 1.65 9.04 -6.86
CA THR A 93 2.34 9.41 -8.09
C THR A 93 1.36 9.75 -9.23
N PRO A 94 0.37 8.92 -9.61
CA PRO A 94 -0.59 9.29 -10.64
C PRO A 94 -1.52 10.43 -10.21
N VAL A 95 -1.96 10.50 -8.97
CA VAL A 95 -2.82 11.58 -8.47
C VAL A 95 -2.08 12.93 -8.56
N CYS A 96 -0.81 12.99 -8.15
CA CYS A 96 -0.01 14.21 -8.23
C CYS A 96 0.21 14.68 -9.67
N LEU A 97 0.51 13.75 -10.58
CA LEU A 97 0.89 14.08 -11.95
C LEU A 97 -0.31 14.26 -12.89
N LEU A 98 -1.41 13.55 -12.67
CA LEU A 98 -2.57 13.54 -13.57
C LEU A 98 -3.74 14.40 -13.06
N VAL A 99 -3.87 14.55 -11.73
CA VAL A 99 -4.99 15.28 -11.10
C VAL A 99 -4.55 16.65 -10.60
N VAL A 100 -3.60 16.70 -9.67
CA VAL A 100 -3.14 17.96 -9.06
C VAL A 100 -2.39 18.80 -10.07
N LYS A 101 -1.49 18.17 -10.83
CA LYS A 101 -0.68 18.77 -11.92
C LYS A 101 0.15 20.00 -11.50
N GLY A 102 0.96 20.49 -12.41
CA GLY A 102 1.76 21.70 -12.22
C GLY A 102 2.67 21.67 -11.00
N THR A 103 3.10 22.84 -10.54
CA THR A 103 4.05 22.97 -9.42
C THR A 103 3.54 22.33 -8.14
N ARG A 104 2.23 22.47 -7.83
CA ARG A 104 1.62 21.89 -6.62
C ARG A 104 1.67 20.36 -6.65
N GLY A 105 1.39 19.75 -7.82
CA GLY A 105 1.49 18.30 -8.00
C GLY A 105 2.91 17.80 -7.81
N ILE A 106 3.89 18.47 -8.39
CA ILE A 106 5.32 18.13 -8.23
C ILE A 106 5.77 18.30 -6.77
N THR A 107 5.39 19.41 -6.12
CA THR A 107 5.73 19.64 -4.71
C THR A 107 5.15 18.54 -3.82
N LEU A 108 3.87 18.20 -3.97
CA LEU A 108 3.24 17.12 -3.21
C LEU A 108 3.93 15.77 -3.47
N LEU A 109 4.26 15.48 -4.73
CA LEU A 109 4.99 14.27 -5.11
C LEU A 109 6.35 14.18 -4.39
N CYS A 110 7.13 15.27 -4.41
CA CYS A 110 8.42 15.34 -3.72
C CYS A 110 8.26 15.14 -2.20
N VAL A 111 7.27 15.78 -1.59
CA VAL A 111 6.99 15.64 -0.14
C VAL A 111 6.66 14.19 0.23
N VAL A 112 5.77 13.56 -0.54
CA VAL A 112 5.35 12.18 -0.23
C VAL A 112 6.49 11.18 -0.45
N TRP A 113 7.28 11.34 -1.52
CA TRP A 113 8.46 10.48 -1.72
C TRP A 113 9.57 10.74 -0.69
N ALA A 114 9.75 11.98 -0.21
CA ALA A 114 10.65 12.26 0.89
C ALA A 114 10.20 11.55 2.19
N PHE A 115 8.91 11.58 2.52
CA PHE A 115 8.36 10.79 3.62
C PHE A 115 8.52 9.28 3.41
N ALA A 116 8.36 8.79 2.17
CA ALA A 116 8.59 7.38 1.87
C ALA A 116 10.04 6.97 2.11
N ILE A 117 11.00 7.78 1.67
CA ILE A 117 12.43 7.55 1.93
C ILE A 117 12.71 7.54 3.44
N ALA A 118 12.18 8.52 4.18
CA ALA A 118 12.32 8.54 5.64
C ALA A 118 11.72 7.28 6.29
N GLY A 119 10.54 6.84 5.86
CA GLY A 119 9.91 5.61 6.32
C GLY A 119 10.74 4.35 6.01
N ILE A 120 11.31 4.28 4.81
CA ILE A 120 12.23 3.22 4.41
C ILE A 120 13.46 3.19 5.33
N LEU A 121 14.09 4.34 5.56
CA LEU A 121 15.26 4.45 6.44
C LEU A 121 14.92 4.04 7.88
N ILE A 122 13.79 4.50 8.43
CA ILE A 122 13.32 4.08 9.76
C ILE A 122 13.20 2.55 9.82
N LYS A 123 12.59 1.91 8.82
CA LYS A 123 12.43 0.46 8.82
C LYS A 123 13.71 -0.31 8.52
N ALA A 124 14.61 0.24 7.75
CA ALA A 124 15.93 -0.34 7.51
C ALA A 124 16.76 -0.43 8.79
N PHE A 125 16.73 0.62 9.62
CA PHE A 125 17.51 0.70 10.85
C PHE A 125 16.74 0.27 12.10
N TRP A 126 15.42 0.45 12.15
CA TRP A 126 14.59 0.18 13.33
C TRP A 126 13.28 -0.53 13.00
N VAL A 127 13.36 -1.73 12.42
CA VAL A 127 12.17 -2.52 12.01
C VAL A 127 11.31 -2.98 13.20
N PHE A 128 11.90 -3.10 14.38
CA PHE A 128 11.22 -3.50 15.62
C PHE A 128 10.66 -2.31 16.42
N CYS A 129 10.55 -1.12 15.83
CA CYS A 129 9.91 0.02 16.49
C CYS A 129 8.45 -0.33 16.90
N PRO A 130 7.93 0.33 17.93
CA PRO A 130 6.55 0.15 18.37
C PRO A 130 5.56 0.30 17.20
N LYS A 131 4.53 -0.56 17.16
CA LYS A 131 3.57 -0.58 16.05
C LYS A 131 2.86 0.75 15.84
N TRP A 132 2.58 1.49 16.92
CA TRP A 132 1.94 2.80 16.83
C TRP A 132 2.78 3.82 16.05
N ILE A 133 4.12 3.79 16.17
CA ILE A 133 5.02 4.67 15.39
C ILE A 133 4.86 4.38 13.90
N SER A 134 4.83 3.09 13.53
CA SER A 134 4.60 2.70 12.14
C SER A 134 3.23 3.16 11.62
N SER A 135 2.20 2.99 12.44
CA SER A 135 0.84 3.39 12.06
C SER A 135 0.70 4.90 11.90
N VAL A 136 1.27 5.69 12.84
CA VAL A 136 1.29 7.15 12.73
C VAL A 136 2.02 7.60 11.46
N LEU A 137 3.18 6.99 11.16
CA LEU A 137 3.93 7.31 9.94
C LEU A 137 3.11 7.04 8.70
N TYR A 138 2.54 5.83 8.55
CA TYR A 138 1.81 5.45 7.34
C TYR A 138 0.47 6.17 7.19
N ILE A 139 -0.26 6.36 8.28
CA ILE A 139 -1.52 7.15 8.27
C ILE A 139 -1.19 8.60 7.93
N GLY A 140 -0.17 9.20 8.56
CA GLY A 140 0.25 10.56 8.27
C GLY A 140 0.64 10.76 6.80
N MET A 141 1.42 9.82 6.24
CA MET A 141 1.73 9.82 4.81
C MET A 141 0.47 9.73 3.95
N GLY A 142 -0.47 8.85 4.31
CA GLY A 142 -1.72 8.66 3.57
C GLY A 142 -2.59 9.92 3.55
N TRP A 143 -2.62 10.70 4.63
CA TRP A 143 -3.40 11.93 4.74
C TRP A 143 -2.68 13.19 4.25
N THR A 144 -1.47 13.09 3.71
CA THR A 144 -0.75 14.22 3.10
C THR A 144 -1.55 14.85 1.92
N CYS A 145 -2.50 14.11 1.33
CA CYS A 145 -3.43 14.62 0.29
C CYS A 145 -4.24 15.85 0.72
N VAL A 146 -4.41 16.06 2.02
CA VAL A 146 -5.09 17.26 2.57
C VAL A 146 -4.41 18.53 2.09
N LEU A 147 -3.10 18.54 1.85
CA LEU A 147 -2.35 19.68 1.33
C LEU A 147 -2.76 20.09 -0.10
N ALA A 148 -3.37 19.19 -0.85
CA ALA A 148 -3.85 19.44 -2.21
C ALA A 148 -5.34 19.10 -2.37
N PHE A 149 -6.09 19.06 -1.27
CA PHE A 149 -7.46 18.56 -1.27
C PHE A 149 -8.39 19.41 -2.16
N SER A 150 -8.24 20.72 -2.17
CA SER A 150 -9.01 21.61 -3.05
C SER A 150 -8.79 21.30 -4.53
N GLN A 151 -7.54 20.99 -4.94
CA GLN A 151 -7.25 20.62 -6.33
C GLN A 151 -7.84 19.27 -6.69
N ILE A 152 -7.81 18.31 -5.74
CA ILE A 152 -8.42 16.99 -5.92
C ILE A 152 -9.94 17.16 -6.12
N LEU A 153 -10.61 17.94 -5.28
CA LEU A 153 -12.04 18.19 -5.39
C LEU A 153 -12.42 18.89 -6.70
N ASN A 154 -11.60 19.83 -7.18
CA ASN A 154 -11.90 20.60 -8.40
C ASN A 154 -11.61 19.81 -9.68
N ASN A 155 -10.71 18.84 -9.64
CA ASN A 155 -10.23 18.13 -10.84
C ASN A 155 -10.71 16.66 -10.93
N MET A 156 -11.42 16.16 -9.91
CA MET A 156 -11.99 14.82 -9.92
C MET A 156 -13.50 14.87 -9.78
N SER A 157 -14.18 13.87 -10.35
CA SER A 157 -15.63 13.69 -10.11
C SER A 157 -15.89 13.34 -8.65
N SER A 158 -17.10 13.67 -8.16
CA SER A 158 -17.50 13.32 -6.78
C SER A 158 -17.39 11.82 -6.50
N ALA A 159 -17.68 10.98 -7.50
CA ALA A 159 -17.53 9.53 -7.38
C ALA A 159 -16.06 9.12 -7.19
N ALA A 160 -15.14 9.71 -7.96
CA ALA A 160 -13.71 9.45 -7.82
C ALA A 160 -13.18 9.85 -6.44
N VAL A 161 -13.59 11.03 -5.95
CA VAL A 161 -13.25 11.51 -4.60
C VAL A 161 -13.81 10.57 -3.54
N ALA A 162 -15.06 10.12 -3.69
CA ALA A 162 -15.67 9.16 -2.76
C ALA A 162 -14.88 7.85 -2.69
N TRP A 163 -14.47 7.27 -3.82
CA TRP A 163 -13.62 6.08 -3.85
C TRP A 163 -12.26 6.32 -3.20
N LEU A 164 -11.63 7.47 -3.49
CA LEU A 164 -10.32 7.84 -2.92
C LEU A 164 -10.40 7.95 -1.39
N LEU A 165 -11.41 8.66 -0.87
CA LEU A 165 -11.63 8.82 0.57
C LEU A 165 -12.00 7.50 1.24
N THR A 166 -12.86 6.70 0.63
CA THR A 166 -13.22 5.38 1.15
C THR A 166 -11.98 4.50 1.30
N GLY A 167 -11.10 4.46 0.30
CA GLY A 167 -9.83 3.75 0.39
C GLY A 167 -8.94 4.26 1.53
N GLY A 168 -8.80 5.58 1.68
CA GLY A 168 -8.04 6.20 2.75
C GLY A 168 -8.60 5.89 4.14
N ILE A 169 -9.93 5.88 4.29
CA ILE A 169 -10.60 5.50 5.55
C ILE A 169 -10.36 4.02 5.86
N ILE A 170 -10.51 3.13 4.88
CA ILE A 170 -10.26 1.70 5.04
C ILE A 170 -8.81 1.45 5.49
N TYR A 171 -7.82 2.07 4.86
CA TYR A 171 -6.42 1.99 5.27
C TYR A 171 -6.21 2.51 6.70
N THR A 172 -6.87 3.64 7.05
CA THR A 172 -6.76 4.23 8.39
C THR A 172 -7.31 3.30 9.46
N VAL A 173 -8.50 2.75 9.24
CA VAL A 173 -9.12 1.77 10.17
C VAL A 173 -8.21 0.55 10.34
N GLY A 174 -7.68 0.00 9.24
CA GLY A 174 -6.73 -1.10 9.28
C GLY A 174 -5.48 -0.75 10.09
N GLY A 175 -4.88 0.43 9.86
CA GLY A 175 -3.72 0.92 10.58
C GLY A 175 -3.98 1.10 12.09
N VAL A 176 -5.17 1.56 12.48
CA VAL A 176 -5.57 1.68 13.88
C VAL A 176 -5.73 0.31 14.53
N ILE A 177 -6.40 -0.64 13.86
CA ILE A 177 -6.54 -2.04 14.36
C ILE A 177 -5.15 -2.67 14.57
N TYR A 178 -4.23 -2.45 13.63
CA TYR A 178 -2.86 -2.93 13.74
C TYR A 178 -2.10 -2.32 14.93
N ALA A 179 -2.26 -1.00 15.16
CA ALA A 179 -1.61 -0.29 16.26
C ALA A 179 -2.10 -0.76 17.62
N LEU A 180 -3.42 -0.89 17.80
CA LEU A 180 -4.07 -1.19 19.04
C LEU A 180 -3.93 -2.66 19.49
N LYS A 181 -3.61 -3.58 18.57
CA LYS A 181 -3.51 -5.03 18.86
C LYS A 181 -4.71 -5.56 19.67
N LEU A 182 -5.91 -5.22 19.25
CA LEU A 182 -7.12 -5.55 20.01
C LEU A 182 -7.18 -7.05 20.35
N PRO A 183 -7.20 -7.44 21.63
CA PRO A 183 -7.07 -8.83 22.06
C PRO A 183 -8.28 -9.70 21.65
N ILE A 184 -9.41 -9.09 21.36
CA ILE A 184 -10.66 -9.75 20.95
C ILE A 184 -10.45 -10.64 19.71
N PHE A 185 -9.64 -10.20 18.77
CA PHE A 185 -9.37 -10.94 17.52
C PHE A 185 -8.32 -12.04 17.73
N ASN A 186 -7.34 -11.82 18.62
CA ASN A 186 -6.23 -12.75 18.84
C ASN A 186 -6.60 -13.92 19.78
N SER A 187 -7.63 -13.76 20.61
CA SER A 187 -8.04 -14.78 21.58
C SER A 187 -8.91 -15.88 20.99
N ARG A 188 -9.57 -15.64 19.86
CA ARG A 188 -10.56 -16.56 19.26
C ARG A 188 -10.01 -17.44 18.16
N HIS A 189 -8.94 -17.02 17.46
CA HIS A 189 -8.41 -17.71 16.28
C HIS A 189 -6.88 -17.76 16.31
N LYS A 190 -6.33 -18.96 16.37
CA LYS A 190 -4.87 -19.19 16.44
C LYS A 190 -4.12 -18.66 15.21
N ASN A 191 -4.76 -18.69 14.01
CA ASN A 191 -4.15 -18.35 12.73
C ASN A 191 -4.81 -17.13 12.05
N PHE A 192 -5.68 -16.41 12.75
CA PHE A 192 -6.39 -15.25 12.21
C PHE A 192 -6.64 -14.22 13.31
N GLY A 193 -5.84 -13.18 13.35
CA GLY A 193 -5.88 -12.14 14.36
C GLY A 193 -5.90 -10.73 13.78
N SER A 194 -5.55 -9.74 14.59
CA SER A 194 -5.53 -8.32 14.21
C SER A 194 -4.58 -8.03 13.03
N HIS A 195 -3.58 -8.87 12.81
CA HIS A 195 -2.63 -8.70 11.72
C HIS A 195 -3.24 -9.13 10.37
N GLU A 196 -3.90 -10.28 10.32
CA GLU A 196 -4.60 -10.77 9.13
C GLU A 196 -5.77 -9.85 8.77
N ILE A 197 -6.48 -9.35 9.78
CA ILE A 197 -7.54 -8.34 9.57
C ILE A 197 -6.96 -7.08 8.94
N PHE A 198 -5.82 -6.59 9.44
CA PHE A 198 -5.12 -5.47 8.84
C PHE A 198 -4.79 -5.73 7.35
N HIS A 199 -4.35 -6.94 6.99
CA HIS A 199 -4.09 -7.33 5.60
C HIS A 199 -5.35 -7.19 4.71
N LEU A 200 -6.52 -7.61 5.23
CA LEU A 200 -7.78 -7.46 4.49
C LEU A 200 -8.16 -5.98 4.29
N PHE A 201 -7.91 -5.12 5.29
CA PHE A 201 -8.11 -3.69 5.15
C PHE A 201 -7.13 -3.08 4.13
N VAL A 202 -5.89 -3.54 4.09
CA VAL A 202 -4.92 -3.12 3.06
C VAL A 202 -5.42 -3.51 1.67
N MET A 203 -5.92 -4.72 1.48
CA MET A 203 -6.49 -5.17 0.20
C MET A 203 -7.72 -4.35 -0.20
N GLY A 204 -8.64 -4.10 0.75
CA GLY A 204 -9.83 -3.28 0.50
C GLY A 204 -9.50 -1.84 0.11
N GLY A 205 -8.55 -1.21 0.81
CA GLY A 205 -8.06 0.13 0.47
C GLY A 205 -7.37 0.16 -0.91
N SER A 206 -6.54 -0.85 -1.21
CA SER A 206 -5.89 -1.00 -2.52
C SER A 206 -6.91 -1.14 -3.65
N MET A 207 -7.98 -1.90 -3.43
CA MET A 207 -9.05 -2.07 -4.41
C MET A 207 -9.76 -0.73 -4.70
N CYS A 208 -10.10 0.05 -3.65
CA CYS A 208 -10.70 1.37 -3.84
C CYS A 208 -9.79 2.30 -4.64
N HIS A 209 -8.50 2.35 -4.32
CA HIS A 209 -7.54 3.16 -5.04
C HIS A 209 -7.35 2.66 -6.48
N PHE A 210 -7.34 1.33 -6.72
CA PHE A 210 -7.28 0.78 -8.07
C PHE A 210 -8.47 1.22 -8.92
N VAL A 211 -9.68 1.23 -8.35
CA VAL A 211 -10.88 1.76 -9.03
C VAL A 211 -10.67 3.21 -9.44
N VAL A 212 -10.07 4.04 -8.57
CA VAL A 212 -9.74 5.43 -8.92
C VAL A 212 -8.79 5.48 -10.12
N MET A 213 -7.70 4.69 -10.09
CA MET A 213 -6.69 4.70 -11.16
C MET A 213 -7.27 4.23 -12.50
N TYR A 214 -8.08 3.17 -12.49
CA TYR A 214 -8.57 2.51 -13.71
C TYR A 214 -9.81 3.20 -14.30
N ALA A 215 -10.76 3.60 -13.46
CA ALA A 215 -12.05 4.09 -13.90
C ALA A 215 -12.17 5.62 -13.98
N PHE A 216 -11.29 6.36 -13.29
CA PHE A 216 -11.44 7.81 -13.17
C PHE A 216 -10.21 8.63 -13.58
N LEU A 217 -9.00 8.05 -13.60
CA LEU A 217 -7.81 8.75 -14.08
C LEU A 217 -7.53 8.51 -15.56
N LEU A 218 -8.11 7.48 -16.12
CA LEU A 218 -8.03 7.13 -17.53
C LEU A 218 -9.40 7.41 -18.18
N PRO A 219 -9.46 8.27 -19.20
CA PRO A 219 -10.71 8.56 -19.93
C PRO A 219 -11.29 7.36 -20.64
#